data_d502a6a70e5118613a4b4e7c771baea6
#
_entry.id   d502a6a70e5118613a4b4e7c771baea6
#
_cell.length_a   1.000
_cell.length_b   1.000
_cell.length_c   1.000
_cell.angle_alpha   90.00
_cell.angle_beta   90.00
_cell.angle_gamma   90.00
#
_symmetry.space_group_name_H-M   'P 1'
#
loop_
_entity.id
_entity.type
_entity.pdbx_description
1 polymer ?
#
loop_
_entity_poly.entity_id
_entity_poly.type
_entity_poly.pdbx_seq_one_letter_code
_entity_poly.pdbx_strand_id
1 'polypeptide(L)'
;MELIDLIPEFNLYEEFWKIYTKCDTIEPQYIAPGAKVERCIIGEAAEIHGAVINSVIGPNVYIGPGAVVRDSIIMKDTSIGRDVTIDKSIIAENCRIEDGVTLGIGEAAPNKLNESVYSFGLVTIGDDSVVPENVKVGKNTAISGVTVKEDYPDGAVSYTHLRAHET
;
A
#
# COMPACT_ATOMS: atom_id res chain seq x y z
N MET A 1 3.40 6.20 10.94
CA MET A 1 2.70 7.37 10.31
C MET A 1 3.09 8.70 10.98
N GLU A 2 4.03 8.66 11.89
CA GLU A 2 4.55 9.84 12.61
C GLU A 2 5.03 10.97 11.68
N LEU A 3 5.69 10.63 10.57
CA LEU A 3 6.23 11.60 9.62
C LEU A 3 5.20 12.55 8.97
N ILE A 4 3.92 12.18 9.03
CA ILE A 4 2.82 12.99 8.50
C ILE A 4 1.97 13.65 9.60
N ASP A 5 2.37 13.53 10.85
CA ASP A 5 1.76 14.26 11.96
C ASP A 5 2.07 15.76 11.89
N LEU A 6 1.20 16.58 12.51
CA LEU A 6 1.37 18.03 12.52
C LEU A 6 2.66 18.49 13.21
N ILE A 7 3.12 17.74 14.17
CA ILE A 7 4.36 17.97 14.93
C ILE A 7 5.07 16.62 15.05
N PRO A 8 5.80 16.18 14.01
CA PRO A 8 6.53 14.91 14.06
C PRO A 8 7.76 15.05 14.97
N GLU A 9 8.10 14.00 15.71
CA GLU A 9 9.37 13.95 16.46
C GLU A 9 10.58 13.99 15.52
N PHE A 10 10.44 13.34 14.34
CA PHE A 10 11.43 13.39 13.28
C PHE A 10 10.96 14.29 12.14
N ASN A 11 11.62 15.46 12.00
CA ASN A 11 11.29 16.45 10.99
C ASN A 11 12.05 16.19 9.68
N LEU A 12 11.35 15.77 8.63
CA LEU A 12 11.94 15.59 7.30
C LEU A 12 12.38 16.91 6.63
N TYR A 13 11.85 18.04 7.10
CA TYR A 13 12.13 19.38 6.55
C TYR A 13 13.15 20.15 7.38
N GLU A 14 13.94 19.45 8.21
CA GLU A 14 14.98 20.07 9.04
C GLU A 14 16.05 20.72 8.17
N GLU A 15 16.18 22.04 8.27
CA GLU A 15 17.14 22.81 7.48
C GLU A 15 18.58 22.68 8.00
N PHE A 16 18.72 22.44 9.30
CA PHE A 16 20.03 22.36 9.94
C PHE A 16 20.75 21.04 9.67
N TRP A 17 20.01 19.96 9.52
CA TRP A 17 20.55 18.63 9.20
C TRP A 17 19.85 18.01 7.99
N LYS A 18 20.30 18.39 6.81
CA LYS A 18 19.76 17.85 5.55
C LYS A 18 20.30 16.46 5.29
N ILE A 19 19.40 15.53 5.06
CA ILE A 19 19.73 14.17 4.62
C ILE A 19 19.60 14.13 3.09
N TYR A 20 20.70 13.79 2.43
CA TYR A 20 20.73 13.67 0.97
C TYR A 20 20.76 12.18 0.59
N THR A 21 19.89 11.78 -0.33
CA THR A 21 19.91 10.46 -0.93
C THR A 21 20.22 10.56 -2.41
N LYS A 22 20.79 9.51 -2.99
CA LYS A 22 20.89 9.41 -4.45
C LYS A 22 19.50 9.07 -4.98
N CYS A 23 18.89 9.98 -5.72
CA CYS A 23 17.69 9.73 -6.48
C CYS A 23 17.93 10.00 -7.96
N ASP A 24 17.30 9.25 -8.83
CA ASP A 24 17.26 9.57 -10.25
C ASP A 24 16.34 10.78 -10.46
N THR A 25 16.63 11.60 -11.45
CA THR A 25 15.74 12.69 -11.84
C THR A 25 14.55 12.10 -12.58
N ILE A 26 13.38 12.17 -11.99
CA ILE A 26 12.11 11.69 -12.56
C ILE A 26 11.08 12.83 -12.61
N GLU A 27 9.96 12.59 -13.26
CA GLU A 27 8.92 13.58 -13.46
C GLU A 27 8.30 14.03 -12.11
N PRO A 28 7.72 15.24 -12.04
CA PRO A 28 6.90 15.65 -10.90
C PRO A 28 5.68 14.74 -10.72
N GLN A 29 5.17 14.68 -9.49
CA GLN A 29 3.92 13.98 -9.22
C GLN A 29 2.74 14.64 -9.95
N TYR A 30 1.77 13.86 -10.37
CA TYR A 30 0.52 14.31 -10.99
C TYR A 30 -0.69 13.95 -10.12
N ILE A 31 -1.50 14.95 -9.82
CA ILE A 31 -2.78 14.76 -9.10
C ILE A 31 -3.91 15.13 -10.06
N ALA A 32 -4.71 14.12 -10.43
CA ALA A 32 -5.77 14.26 -11.41
C ALA A 32 -6.94 15.11 -10.89
N PRO A 33 -7.72 15.75 -11.78
CA PRO A 33 -8.96 16.43 -11.40
C PRO A 33 -9.93 15.47 -10.68
N GLY A 34 -10.43 15.89 -9.51
CA GLY A 34 -11.33 15.07 -8.69
C GLY A 34 -10.63 14.11 -7.72
N ALA A 35 -9.31 13.93 -7.82
CA ALA A 35 -8.54 13.20 -6.81
C ALA A 35 -8.56 13.96 -5.47
N LYS A 36 -8.52 13.20 -4.36
CA LYS A 36 -8.51 13.75 -3.02
C LYS A 36 -7.22 13.36 -2.30
N VAL A 37 -6.45 14.34 -1.85
CA VAL A 37 -5.20 14.10 -1.11
C VAL A 37 -5.26 14.86 0.21
N GLU A 38 -5.13 14.14 1.33
CA GLU A 38 -5.15 14.71 2.66
C GLU A 38 -4.05 14.11 3.55
N ARG A 39 -3.18 14.95 4.12
CA ARG A 39 -2.11 14.54 5.04
C ARG A 39 -1.24 13.41 4.48
N CYS A 40 -0.62 13.63 3.34
CA CYS A 40 0.19 12.62 2.66
C CYS A 40 1.60 13.12 2.35
N ILE A 41 2.55 12.19 2.32
CA ILE A 41 3.84 12.39 1.65
C ILE A 41 3.74 11.65 0.32
N ILE A 42 4.03 12.35 -0.78
CA ILE A 42 3.92 11.81 -2.14
C ILE A 42 5.26 11.96 -2.83
N GLY A 43 5.78 10.84 -3.32
CA GLY A 43 7.02 10.79 -4.09
C GLY A 43 6.88 11.35 -5.50
N GLU A 44 8.01 11.58 -6.13
CA GLU A 44 8.11 12.04 -7.53
C GLU A 44 7.50 11.00 -8.48
N ALA A 45 7.04 11.43 -9.66
CA ALA A 45 6.38 10.61 -10.67
C ALA A 45 5.13 9.83 -10.17
N ALA A 46 4.65 10.09 -8.96
CA ALA A 46 3.40 9.47 -8.51
C ALA A 46 2.19 10.07 -9.25
N GLU A 47 1.27 9.22 -9.68
CA GLU A 47 0.07 9.61 -10.41
C GLU A 47 -1.19 9.23 -9.61
N ILE A 48 -1.95 10.22 -9.12
CA ILE A 48 -3.06 10.03 -8.21
C ILE A 48 -4.38 10.38 -8.90
N HIS A 49 -5.25 9.40 -9.12
CA HIS A 49 -6.61 9.58 -9.65
C HIS A 49 -7.70 9.29 -8.61
N GLY A 50 -7.35 8.66 -7.50
CA GLY A 50 -8.26 8.28 -6.42
C GLY A 50 -8.15 9.19 -5.19
N ALA A 51 -8.53 8.66 -4.04
CA ALA A 51 -8.40 9.32 -2.74
C ALA A 51 -7.24 8.73 -1.93
N VAL A 52 -6.35 9.58 -1.43
CA VAL A 52 -5.21 9.19 -0.58
C VAL A 52 -5.27 10.02 0.70
N ILE A 53 -5.36 9.34 1.84
CA ILE A 53 -5.58 9.98 3.12
C ILE A 53 -4.60 9.39 4.15
N ASN A 54 -3.89 10.26 4.88
CA ASN A 54 -2.98 9.87 5.95
C ASN A 54 -1.99 8.76 5.53
N SER A 55 -1.36 8.91 4.36
CA SER A 55 -0.59 7.85 3.73
C SER A 55 0.74 8.34 3.18
N VAL A 56 1.67 7.43 3.02
CA VAL A 56 2.96 7.68 2.36
C VAL A 56 2.98 6.94 1.03
N ILE A 57 3.18 7.68 -0.05
CA ILE A 57 3.20 7.17 -1.42
C ILE A 57 4.61 7.37 -1.98
N GLY A 58 5.23 6.29 -2.36
CA GLY A 58 6.56 6.26 -2.95
C GLY A 58 6.61 6.82 -4.37
N PRO A 59 7.82 6.95 -4.93
CA PRO A 59 8.00 7.38 -6.32
C PRO A 59 7.37 6.41 -7.32
N ASN A 60 6.93 6.95 -8.46
CA ASN A 60 6.38 6.18 -9.59
C ASN A 60 5.20 5.25 -9.19
N VAL A 61 4.40 5.66 -8.21
CA VAL A 61 3.20 4.93 -7.79
C VAL A 61 1.99 5.44 -8.58
N TYR A 62 1.21 4.52 -9.12
CA TYR A 62 -0.07 4.81 -9.76
C TYR A 62 -1.24 4.46 -8.83
N ILE A 63 -2.16 5.41 -8.62
CA ILE A 63 -3.41 5.20 -7.88
C ILE A 63 -4.60 5.44 -8.82
N GLY A 64 -5.31 4.37 -9.17
CA GLY A 64 -6.40 4.37 -10.13
C GLY A 64 -7.66 5.15 -9.69
N PRO A 65 -8.54 5.48 -10.65
CA PRO A 65 -9.82 6.13 -10.36
C PRO A 65 -10.69 5.31 -9.42
N GLY A 66 -11.38 5.97 -8.48
CA GLY A 66 -12.24 5.32 -7.49
C GLY A 66 -11.45 4.63 -6.35
N ALA A 67 -10.15 4.47 -6.46
CA ALA A 67 -9.34 3.88 -5.40
C ALA A 67 -9.30 4.78 -4.16
N VAL A 68 -9.27 4.14 -2.99
CA VAL A 68 -9.19 4.81 -1.68
C VAL A 68 -8.06 4.18 -0.86
N VAL A 69 -7.04 4.96 -0.55
CA VAL A 69 -5.89 4.55 0.26
C VAL A 69 -5.89 5.32 1.57
N ARG A 70 -5.88 4.61 2.70
CA ARG A 70 -5.89 5.20 4.04
C ARG A 70 -4.86 4.55 4.96
N ASP A 71 -4.24 5.38 5.81
CA ASP A 71 -3.34 4.91 6.88
C ASP A 71 -2.29 3.90 6.40
N SER A 72 -1.79 4.07 5.16
CA SER A 72 -1.02 3.07 4.45
C SER A 72 0.29 3.61 3.90
N ILE A 73 1.22 2.70 3.65
CA ILE A 73 2.50 2.99 2.99
C ILE A 73 2.53 2.19 1.70
N ILE A 74 2.66 2.88 0.57
CA ILE A 74 2.83 2.27 -0.75
C ILE A 74 4.24 2.61 -1.23
N MET A 75 5.06 1.60 -1.45
CA MET A 75 6.44 1.80 -1.90
C MET A 75 6.51 2.02 -3.41
N LYS A 76 7.68 2.35 -3.91
CA LYS A 76 7.93 2.75 -5.30
C LYS A 76 7.48 1.70 -6.33
N ASP A 77 7.25 2.16 -7.56
CA ASP A 77 6.97 1.34 -8.75
C ASP A 77 5.72 0.45 -8.59
N THR A 78 4.79 0.81 -7.70
CA THR A 78 3.58 0.03 -7.40
C THR A 78 2.36 0.62 -8.10
N SER A 79 1.54 -0.26 -8.69
CA SER A 79 0.31 0.11 -9.39
C SER A 79 -0.92 -0.37 -8.61
N ILE A 80 -1.81 0.57 -8.30
CA ILE A 80 -3.10 0.33 -7.66
C ILE A 80 -4.21 0.56 -8.69
N GLY A 81 -5.02 -0.47 -8.94
CA GLY A 81 -6.10 -0.48 -9.90
C GLY A 81 -7.29 0.43 -9.53
N ARG A 82 -8.36 0.31 -10.30
CA ARG A 82 -9.60 1.07 -10.09
C ARG A 82 -10.44 0.48 -8.97
N ASP A 83 -11.16 1.35 -8.26
CA ASP A 83 -12.11 0.96 -7.21
C ASP A 83 -11.49 0.07 -6.11
N VAL A 84 -10.20 0.20 -5.90
CA VAL A 84 -9.45 -0.50 -4.85
C VAL A 84 -9.61 0.21 -3.51
N THR A 85 -9.81 -0.54 -2.44
CA THR A 85 -9.82 0.01 -1.07
C THR A 85 -8.65 -0.56 -0.29
N ILE A 86 -7.80 0.31 0.21
CA ILE A 86 -6.62 -0.03 1.02
C ILE A 86 -6.72 0.68 2.36
N ASP A 87 -6.75 -0.09 3.43
CA ASP A 87 -6.74 0.42 4.81
C ASP A 87 -5.65 -0.28 5.62
N LYS A 88 -4.85 0.50 6.36
CA LYS A 88 -3.79 0.00 7.25
C LYS A 88 -2.92 -1.08 6.60
N SER A 89 -2.30 -0.72 5.48
CA SER A 89 -1.49 -1.65 4.69
C SER A 89 -0.09 -1.13 4.42
N ILE A 90 0.85 -2.04 4.30
CA ILE A 90 2.20 -1.76 3.80
C ILE A 90 2.37 -2.58 2.53
N ILE A 91 2.54 -1.91 1.40
CA ILE A 91 2.75 -2.53 0.10
C ILE A 91 4.17 -2.21 -0.36
N ALA A 92 4.95 -3.24 -0.58
CA ALA A 92 6.34 -3.13 -0.97
C ALA A 92 6.49 -2.70 -2.43
N GLU A 93 7.71 -2.73 -2.95
CA GLU A 93 8.05 -2.22 -4.27
C GLU A 93 7.54 -3.12 -5.40
N ASN A 94 7.33 -2.52 -6.57
CA ASN A 94 7.01 -3.21 -7.83
C ASN A 94 5.77 -4.12 -7.74
N CYS A 95 4.78 -3.73 -6.91
CA CYS A 95 3.56 -4.51 -6.73
C CYS A 95 2.45 -4.08 -7.69
N ARG A 96 1.57 -5.02 -7.99
CA ARG A 96 0.35 -4.77 -8.75
C ARG A 96 -0.86 -5.22 -7.95
N ILE A 97 -1.70 -4.28 -7.58
CA ILE A 97 -3.00 -4.53 -6.95
C ILE A 97 -4.06 -4.27 -8.00
N GLU A 98 -4.74 -5.31 -8.46
CA GLU A 98 -5.69 -5.20 -9.56
C GLU A 98 -7.02 -4.58 -9.14
N ASP A 99 -7.95 -4.38 -10.10
CA ASP A 99 -9.19 -3.64 -9.89
C ASP A 99 -10.10 -4.30 -8.82
N GLY A 100 -10.79 -3.48 -8.04
CA GLY A 100 -11.80 -3.93 -7.08
C GLY A 100 -11.27 -4.65 -5.83
N VAL A 101 -9.96 -4.70 -5.63
CA VAL A 101 -9.35 -5.33 -4.46
C VAL A 101 -9.66 -4.53 -3.19
N THR A 102 -9.87 -5.24 -2.09
CA THR A 102 -10.04 -4.62 -0.77
C THR A 102 -9.03 -5.20 0.23
N LEU A 103 -8.16 -4.34 0.77
CA LEU A 103 -7.15 -4.70 1.77
C LEU A 103 -7.50 -4.09 3.13
N GLY A 104 -7.28 -4.85 4.21
CA GLY A 104 -7.41 -4.39 5.58
C GLY A 104 -8.82 -4.43 6.17
N ILE A 105 -9.70 -5.26 5.61
CA ILE A 105 -11.09 -5.40 6.08
C ILE A 105 -11.22 -6.33 7.29
N GLY A 106 -12.35 -6.21 7.98
CA GLY A 106 -12.75 -7.10 9.07
C GLY A 106 -12.02 -6.83 10.39
N GLU A 107 -12.24 -7.71 11.35
CA GLU A 107 -11.60 -7.65 12.67
C GLU A 107 -10.16 -8.17 12.61
N ALA A 108 -9.31 -7.64 13.48
CA ALA A 108 -7.93 -8.12 13.60
C ALA A 108 -7.91 -9.41 14.43
N ALA A 109 -7.81 -10.54 13.75
CA ALA A 109 -7.57 -11.82 14.40
C ALA A 109 -6.06 -12.17 14.38
N PRO A 110 -5.55 -12.98 15.33
CA PRO A 110 -4.16 -13.40 15.32
C PRO A 110 -3.78 -14.13 14.03
N ASN A 111 -2.59 -13.84 13.49
CA ASN A 111 -2.09 -14.54 12.31
C ASN A 111 -1.77 -16.01 12.67
N LYS A 112 -2.26 -16.96 11.86
CA LYS A 112 -2.14 -18.40 12.14
C LYS A 112 -0.73 -18.95 12.01
N LEU A 113 0.13 -18.30 11.23
CA LEU A 113 1.49 -18.80 10.96
C LEU A 113 2.55 -18.09 11.78
N ASN A 114 2.38 -16.78 12.02
CA ASN A 114 3.36 -16.00 12.77
C ASN A 114 2.70 -14.80 13.48
N GLU A 115 2.04 -15.08 14.59
CA GLU A 115 1.34 -14.09 15.40
C GLU A 115 2.28 -12.98 15.91
N SER A 116 3.52 -13.31 16.24
CA SER A 116 4.47 -12.33 16.79
C SER A 116 4.90 -11.26 15.78
N VAL A 117 4.77 -11.52 14.50
CA VAL A 117 5.16 -10.62 13.40
C VAL A 117 3.96 -9.91 12.79
N TYR A 118 2.85 -10.62 12.57
CA TYR A 118 1.67 -10.09 11.89
C TYR A 118 0.50 -9.91 12.87
N SER A 119 0.63 -8.98 13.82
CA SER A 119 -0.34 -8.82 14.90
C SER A 119 -0.90 -7.39 15.08
N PHE A 120 -0.48 -6.44 14.23
CA PHE A 120 -0.80 -5.02 14.41
C PHE A 120 -2.04 -4.54 13.64
N GLY A 121 -2.85 -5.45 13.10
CA GLY A 121 -4.00 -5.12 12.27
C GLY A 121 -3.61 -4.64 10.86
N LEU A 122 -2.38 -4.88 10.45
CA LEU A 122 -1.85 -4.48 9.15
C LEU A 122 -1.99 -5.59 8.11
N VAL A 123 -2.12 -5.20 6.84
CA VAL A 123 -1.86 -6.07 5.69
C VAL A 123 -0.46 -5.75 5.18
N THR A 124 0.32 -6.77 4.89
CA THR A 124 1.65 -6.61 4.30
C THR A 124 1.73 -7.34 2.95
N ILE A 125 2.12 -6.61 1.92
CA ILE A 125 2.35 -7.15 0.58
C ILE A 125 3.85 -7.04 0.30
N GLY A 126 4.47 -8.18 0.03
CA GLY A 126 5.90 -8.24 -0.32
C GLY A 126 6.17 -7.72 -1.72
N ASP A 127 7.44 -7.46 -2.02
CA ASP A 127 7.91 -6.97 -3.31
C ASP A 127 7.54 -7.91 -4.47
N ASP A 128 7.46 -7.36 -5.67
CA ASP A 128 7.14 -8.07 -6.91
C ASP A 128 5.81 -8.87 -6.86
N SER A 129 4.90 -8.47 -5.96
CA SER A 129 3.66 -9.21 -5.74
C SER A 129 2.53 -8.72 -6.64
N VAL A 130 1.67 -9.67 -7.04
CA VAL A 130 0.43 -9.39 -7.76
C VAL A 130 -0.75 -9.91 -6.94
N VAL A 131 -1.72 -9.02 -6.68
CA VAL A 131 -3.00 -9.37 -6.04
C VAL A 131 -4.10 -9.28 -7.10
N PRO A 132 -4.78 -10.38 -7.42
CA PRO A 132 -5.76 -10.43 -8.51
C PRO A 132 -7.03 -9.64 -8.19
N GLU A 133 -7.79 -9.31 -9.23
CA GLU A 133 -8.99 -8.49 -9.16
C GLU A 133 -10.07 -9.02 -8.22
N ASN A 134 -10.82 -8.11 -7.59
CA ASN A 134 -11.99 -8.37 -6.75
C ASN A 134 -11.73 -9.25 -5.51
N VAL A 135 -10.49 -9.37 -5.08
CA VAL A 135 -10.10 -10.13 -3.89
C VAL A 135 -10.24 -9.27 -2.63
N LYS A 136 -10.60 -9.92 -1.53
CA LYS A 136 -10.71 -9.30 -0.20
C LYS A 136 -9.65 -9.86 0.75
N VAL A 137 -8.85 -8.99 1.30
CA VAL A 137 -7.76 -9.35 2.22
C VAL A 137 -8.03 -8.75 3.60
N GLY A 138 -8.15 -9.60 4.59
CA GLY A 138 -8.35 -9.19 5.99
C GLY A 138 -7.07 -8.74 6.67
N LYS A 139 -7.21 -8.17 7.86
CA LYS A 139 -6.10 -7.72 8.70
C LYS A 139 -5.17 -8.88 9.11
N ASN A 140 -3.95 -8.54 9.50
CA ASN A 140 -2.91 -9.49 9.90
C ASN A 140 -2.58 -10.54 8.81
N THR A 141 -2.72 -10.16 7.54
CA THR A 141 -2.41 -11.02 6.39
C THR A 141 -1.13 -10.56 5.73
N ALA A 142 -0.28 -11.50 5.37
CA ALA A 142 0.89 -11.26 4.54
C ALA A 142 0.74 -12.00 3.19
N ILE A 143 1.08 -11.31 2.11
CA ILE A 143 1.06 -11.87 0.74
C ILE A 143 2.43 -11.62 0.11
N SER A 144 2.96 -12.61 -0.57
CA SER A 144 4.21 -12.46 -1.32
C SER A 144 4.18 -13.23 -2.64
N GLY A 145 4.69 -12.58 -3.70
CA GLY A 145 4.75 -13.13 -5.05
C GLY A 145 3.44 -13.00 -5.83
N VAL A 146 3.39 -13.61 -7.01
CA VAL A 146 2.25 -13.55 -7.92
C VAL A 146 1.17 -14.52 -7.46
N THR A 147 0.08 -14.00 -6.91
CA THR A 147 -1.08 -14.81 -6.50
C THR A 147 -2.16 -14.83 -7.56
N VAL A 148 -2.96 -15.88 -7.60
CA VAL A 148 -4.08 -16.07 -8.51
C VAL A 148 -5.38 -16.21 -7.73
N LYS A 149 -6.53 -16.10 -8.37
CA LYS A 149 -7.85 -16.14 -7.69
C LYS A 149 -8.08 -17.43 -6.89
N GLU A 150 -7.51 -18.52 -7.34
CA GLU A 150 -7.60 -19.83 -6.70
C GLU A 150 -6.91 -19.88 -5.32
N ASP A 151 -5.97 -18.97 -5.05
CA ASP A 151 -5.31 -18.83 -3.75
C ASP A 151 -6.22 -18.19 -2.69
N TYR A 152 -7.37 -17.66 -3.11
CA TYR A 152 -8.31 -16.94 -2.25
C TYR A 152 -9.62 -17.72 -2.11
N PRO A 153 -9.76 -18.57 -1.09
CA PRO A 153 -11.01 -19.30 -0.84
C PRO A 153 -12.18 -18.30 -0.73
N ASP A 154 -13.23 -18.53 -1.48
CA ASP A 154 -14.41 -17.64 -1.54
C ASP A 154 -14.08 -16.17 -1.89
N GLY A 155 -12.97 -15.91 -2.59
CA GLY A 155 -12.49 -14.57 -2.95
C GLY A 155 -11.99 -13.74 -1.77
N ALA A 156 -11.71 -14.36 -0.62
CA ALA A 156 -11.21 -13.66 0.56
C ALA A 156 -10.16 -14.46 1.32
N VAL A 157 -9.25 -13.75 1.98
CA VAL A 157 -8.26 -14.33 2.90
C VAL A 157 -8.02 -13.37 4.07
N SER A 158 -7.79 -13.92 5.25
CA SER A 158 -7.43 -13.14 6.45
C SER A 158 -6.55 -13.93 7.42
N TYR A 159 -5.74 -13.20 8.19
CA TYR A 159 -4.84 -13.72 9.23
C TYR A 159 -3.98 -14.92 8.79
N THR A 160 -3.52 -14.91 7.54
CA THR A 160 -2.67 -15.97 6.96
C THR A 160 -1.46 -15.36 6.26
N HIS A 161 -0.57 -16.22 5.77
CA HIS A 161 0.52 -15.85 4.88
C HIS A 161 0.33 -16.60 3.56
N LEU A 162 0.07 -15.87 2.48
CA LEU A 162 0.02 -16.42 1.13
C LEU A 162 1.40 -16.24 0.47
N ARG A 163 1.92 -17.32 -0.07
CA ARG A 163 3.07 -17.29 -0.98
C ARG A 163 2.61 -17.77 -2.34
N ALA A 164 3.07 -17.09 -3.38
CA ALA A 164 2.92 -17.60 -4.73
C ALA A 164 3.56 -18.97 -4.85
N HIS A 165 2.92 -19.84 -5.63
CA HIS A 165 3.54 -21.09 -6.02
C HIS A 165 4.75 -20.79 -6.90
N GLU A 166 5.95 -21.18 -6.47
CA GLU A 166 7.14 -21.16 -7.31
C GLU A 166 6.88 -22.13 -8.46
N THR A 167 6.84 -21.60 -9.68
CA THR A 167 6.75 -22.40 -10.92
C THR A 167 8.14 -22.79 -11.39
#